data_115ada8a09d694e7151d04c29414555e
#
_entry.id   115ada8a09d694e7151d04c29414555e
#
_cell.length_a   1.000
_cell.length_b   1.000
_cell.length_c   1.000
_cell.angle_alpha   90.00
_cell.angle_beta   90.00
_cell.angle_gamma   90.00
#
_symmetry.space_group_name_H-M   'P 1'
#
loop_
_entity.id
_entity.type
_entity.pdbx_description
1 polymer ?
#
loop_
_entity_poly.entity_id
_entity_poly.type
_entity_poly.pdbx_seq_one_letter_code
_entity_poly.pdbx_strand_id
1 'polypeptide(L)'
;MPKIIIDENLPKDVEEWLSKKGFETVTIPKLLLKSAKDHVIAEYAVKNKMAIITLDKGFAQLYRTNQKGTQLTVIIIKANPPTPINIIETLNLAQNKINLKEIQNKLVIITKMKIRIIT
;
A
#
# COMPACT_ATOMS: atom_id res chain seq x y z
N MET A 1 -4.45 6.33 12.69
CA MET A 1 -3.68 5.97 11.48
C MET A 1 -3.56 4.46 11.39
N PRO A 2 -3.99 3.86 10.31
CA PRO A 2 -3.92 2.40 10.21
C PRO A 2 -2.48 1.91 10.06
N LYS A 3 -2.25 0.70 10.58
CA LYS A 3 -1.00 0.00 10.34
C LYS A 3 -0.95 -0.40 8.85
N ILE A 4 0.23 -0.40 8.26
CA ILE A 4 0.41 -0.70 6.85
C ILE A 4 1.05 -2.07 6.68
N ILE A 5 0.38 -2.93 5.90
CA ILE A 5 0.95 -4.20 5.47
C ILE A 5 1.81 -3.95 4.24
N ILE A 6 3.07 -4.33 4.31
CA ILE A 6 4.01 -4.18 3.20
C ILE A 6 4.03 -5.48 2.42
N ASP A 7 3.64 -5.42 1.15
CA ASP A 7 3.60 -6.59 0.28
C ASP A 7 5.01 -7.12 -0.01
N GLU A 8 5.09 -8.43 -0.24
CA GLU A 8 6.39 -9.11 -0.42
C GLU A 8 7.18 -8.63 -1.63
N ASN A 9 6.52 -8.06 -2.63
CA ASN A 9 7.20 -7.57 -3.84
C ASN A 9 7.89 -6.21 -3.65
N LEU A 10 7.78 -5.59 -2.48
CA LEU A 10 8.43 -4.32 -2.20
C LEU A 10 9.81 -4.53 -1.57
N PRO A 11 10.81 -3.70 -1.93
CA PRO A 11 12.12 -3.79 -1.30
C PRO A 11 12.09 -3.30 0.15
N LYS A 12 13.06 -3.75 0.93
CA LYS A 12 13.20 -3.37 2.34
C LYS A 12 13.28 -1.87 2.54
N ASP A 13 13.79 -1.15 1.55
CA ASP A 13 13.88 0.31 1.58
C ASP A 13 12.52 0.98 1.87
N VAL A 14 11.43 0.36 1.40
CA VAL A 14 10.09 0.90 1.64
C VAL A 14 9.72 0.82 3.11
N GLU A 15 10.03 -0.29 3.77
CA GLU A 15 9.80 -0.42 5.21
C GLU A 15 10.57 0.65 5.99
N GLU A 16 11.83 0.85 5.64
CA GLU A 16 12.66 1.86 6.28
C GLU A 16 12.11 3.26 6.05
N TRP A 17 11.69 3.57 4.82
CA TRP A 17 11.12 4.87 4.48
C TRP A 17 9.85 5.13 5.30
N LEU A 18 8.95 4.16 5.33
CA LEU A 18 7.69 4.29 6.08
C LEU A 18 7.95 4.48 7.57
N SER A 19 8.86 3.71 8.13
CA SER A 19 9.20 3.82 9.56
C SER A 19 9.76 5.19 9.90
N LYS A 20 10.62 5.74 9.05
CA LYS A 20 11.19 7.08 9.26
C LYS A 20 10.12 8.17 9.18
N LYS A 21 9.07 7.95 8.40
CA LYS A 21 7.96 8.90 8.30
C LYS A 21 6.92 8.72 9.41
N GLY A 22 7.15 7.80 10.33
CA GLY A 22 6.27 7.60 11.47
C GLY A 22 5.11 6.65 11.25
N PHE A 23 5.14 5.84 10.18
CA PHE A 23 4.12 4.83 9.94
C PHE A 23 4.40 3.57 10.77
N GLU A 24 3.35 2.95 11.27
CA GLU A 24 3.44 1.61 11.80
C GLU A 24 3.31 0.62 10.64
N THR A 25 4.26 -0.31 10.55
CA THR A 25 4.30 -1.25 9.43
C THR A 25 4.41 -2.68 9.92
N VAL A 26 3.98 -3.62 9.07
CA VAL A 26 4.16 -5.03 9.30
C VAL A 26 4.35 -5.71 7.94
N THR A 27 5.21 -6.70 7.90
CA THR A 27 5.47 -7.46 6.67
C THR A 27 4.58 -8.71 6.65
N ILE A 28 4.33 -9.22 5.44
CA ILE A 28 3.49 -10.40 5.27
C ILE A 28 4.01 -11.63 6.01
N PRO A 29 5.32 -11.95 5.99
CA PRO A 29 5.81 -13.07 6.77
C PRO A 29 5.54 -12.97 8.27
N LYS A 30 5.59 -11.76 8.83
CA LYS A 30 5.30 -11.56 10.26
C LYS A 30 3.85 -11.82 10.61
N LEU A 31 2.95 -11.73 9.63
CA LEU A 31 1.54 -12.02 9.82
C LEU A 31 1.19 -13.47 9.54
N LEU A 32 2.20 -14.31 9.25
CA LEU A 32 2.02 -15.71 8.86
C LEU A 32 1.17 -15.87 7.59
N LEU A 33 1.21 -14.86 6.71
CA LEU A 33 0.47 -14.83 5.45
C LEU A 33 1.38 -15.06 4.24
N LYS A 34 2.59 -15.57 4.47
CA LYS A 34 3.53 -15.85 3.38
C LYS A 34 2.89 -16.79 2.36
N SER A 35 2.99 -16.44 1.09
CA SER A 35 2.38 -17.19 -0.01
C SER A 35 0.85 -17.18 -0.01
N ALA A 36 0.21 -16.38 0.84
CA ALA A 36 -1.23 -16.22 0.79
C ALA A 36 -1.63 -15.48 -0.49
N LYS A 37 -2.81 -15.82 -1.00
CA LYS A 37 -3.36 -15.13 -2.17
C LYS A 37 -3.78 -13.72 -1.80
N ASP A 38 -3.80 -12.82 -2.79
CA ASP A 38 -4.11 -11.40 -2.57
C ASP A 38 -5.44 -11.18 -1.85
N HIS A 39 -6.47 -11.96 -2.19
CA HIS A 39 -7.77 -11.78 -1.53
C HIS A 39 -7.73 -12.14 -0.04
N VAL A 40 -6.87 -13.08 0.36
CA VAL A 40 -6.70 -13.43 1.78
C VAL A 40 -6.02 -12.28 2.52
N ILE A 41 -5.02 -11.68 1.89
CA ILE A 41 -4.33 -10.52 2.47
C ILE A 41 -5.30 -9.35 2.61
N ALA A 42 -6.12 -9.10 1.57
CA ALA A 42 -7.11 -8.02 1.60
C ALA A 42 -8.15 -8.24 2.70
N GLU A 43 -8.65 -9.46 2.86
CA GLU A 43 -9.60 -9.79 3.93
C GLU A 43 -8.99 -9.57 5.31
N TYR A 44 -7.73 -9.98 5.50
CA TYR A 44 -7.03 -9.75 6.75
C TYR A 44 -6.89 -8.27 7.04
N ALA A 45 -6.53 -7.47 6.02
CA ALA A 45 -6.38 -6.03 6.16
C ALA A 45 -7.68 -5.35 6.58
N VAL A 46 -8.79 -5.71 5.94
CA VAL A 46 -10.11 -5.17 6.29
C VAL A 46 -10.48 -5.53 7.72
N LYS A 47 -10.34 -6.80 8.08
CA LYS A 47 -10.69 -7.29 9.41
C LYS A 47 -9.90 -6.59 10.51
N ASN A 48 -8.63 -6.29 10.26
CA ASN A 48 -7.74 -5.70 11.25
C ASN A 48 -7.53 -4.19 11.04
N LYS A 49 -8.30 -3.58 10.14
CA LYS A 49 -8.23 -2.13 9.84
C LYS A 49 -6.83 -1.68 9.48
N MET A 50 -6.18 -2.45 8.62
CA MET A 50 -4.85 -2.15 8.10
C MET A 50 -4.91 -1.69 6.65
N ALA A 51 -3.94 -0.89 6.23
CA ALA A 51 -3.76 -0.53 4.83
C ALA A 51 -2.78 -1.51 4.18
N ILE A 52 -2.79 -1.59 2.85
CA ILE A 52 -1.84 -2.40 2.08
C ILE A 52 -1.06 -1.48 1.17
N ILE A 53 0.26 -1.63 1.15
CA ILE A 53 1.12 -0.97 0.15
C ILE A 53 1.77 -2.04 -0.72
N THR A 54 1.72 -1.85 -2.05
CA THR A 54 2.11 -2.91 -2.99
C THR A 54 2.51 -2.32 -4.34
N LEU A 55 3.23 -3.11 -5.13
CA LEU A 55 3.48 -2.83 -6.55
C LEU A 55 2.43 -3.51 -7.44
N ASP A 56 1.63 -4.41 -6.88
CA ASP A 56 0.72 -5.26 -7.65
C ASP A 56 -0.61 -4.57 -7.90
N LYS A 57 -0.87 -4.23 -9.16
CA LYS A 57 -2.12 -3.59 -9.55
C LYS A 57 -3.34 -4.51 -9.43
N GLY A 58 -3.14 -5.82 -9.19
CA GLY A 58 -4.24 -6.74 -8.90
C GLY A 58 -5.03 -6.34 -7.67
N PHE A 59 -4.41 -5.66 -6.71
CA PHE A 59 -5.11 -5.15 -5.53
C PHE A 59 -6.13 -4.05 -5.87
N ALA A 60 -5.99 -3.38 -7.01
CA ALA A 60 -7.00 -2.42 -7.46
C ALA A 60 -8.32 -3.12 -7.77
N GLN A 61 -8.24 -4.30 -8.39
CA GLN A 61 -9.44 -5.09 -8.67
C GLN A 61 -10.12 -5.55 -7.38
N LEU A 62 -9.33 -6.00 -6.42
CA LEU A 62 -9.87 -6.40 -5.10
C LEU A 62 -10.55 -5.24 -4.40
N TYR A 63 -9.97 -4.05 -4.46
CA TYR A 63 -10.61 -2.86 -3.90
C TYR A 63 -11.98 -2.62 -4.54
N ARG A 64 -12.04 -2.68 -5.88
CA ARG A 64 -13.28 -2.42 -6.62
C ARG A 64 -14.36 -3.44 -6.34
N THR A 65 -14.00 -4.71 -6.20
CA THR A 65 -14.98 -5.78 -5.92
C THR A 65 -15.47 -5.75 -4.47
N ASN A 66 -14.75 -5.11 -3.56
CA ASN A 66 -15.09 -5.04 -2.14
C ASN A 66 -15.66 -3.68 -1.73
N GLN A 67 -16.23 -2.93 -2.66
CA GLN A 67 -16.65 -1.55 -2.37
C GLN A 67 -17.85 -1.41 -1.44
N LYS A 68 -18.66 -2.46 -1.29
CA LYS A 68 -19.85 -2.37 -0.43
C LYS A 68 -19.46 -2.38 1.04
N GLY A 69 -19.46 -1.21 1.66
CA GLY A 69 -19.17 -1.07 3.08
C GLY A 69 -17.76 -1.47 3.46
N THR A 70 -16.87 -1.56 2.50
CA THR A 70 -15.51 -1.99 2.79
C THR A 70 -14.69 -0.88 3.42
N GLN A 71 -13.77 -1.28 4.27
CA GLN A 71 -12.79 -0.40 4.89
C GLN A 71 -11.40 -0.71 4.35
N LEU A 72 -11.31 -1.17 3.12
CA LEU A 72 -10.02 -1.49 2.51
C LEU A 72 -9.31 -0.22 2.06
N THR A 73 -8.04 -0.11 2.41
CA THR A 73 -7.15 0.96 1.98
C THR A 73 -5.99 0.35 1.25
N VAL A 74 -5.77 0.75 0.00
CA VAL A 74 -4.69 0.21 -0.82
C VAL A 74 -3.89 1.36 -1.42
N ILE A 75 -2.56 1.26 -1.30
CA ILE A 75 -1.63 2.18 -1.94
C ILE A 75 -0.82 1.36 -2.95
N ILE A 76 -0.99 1.65 -4.23
CA ILE A 76 -0.25 0.99 -5.30
C ILE A 76 0.80 1.95 -5.83
N ILE A 77 2.05 1.49 -5.86
CA ILE A 77 3.16 2.25 -6.40
C ILE A 77 3.46 1.74 -7.81
N LYS A 78 3.47 2.64 -8.78
CA LYS A 78 3.89 2.33 -10.15
C LYS A 78 5.22 3.01 -10.41
N ALA A 79 6.28 2.24 -10.36
CA ALA A 79 7.63 2.70 -10.66
C ALA A 79 8.18 1.85 -11.82
N ASN A 80 8.78 2.50 -12.80
CA ASN A 80 9.29 1.80 -13.98
C ASN A 80 10.68 2.33 -14.34
N PRO A 81 11.74 1.51 -14.19
CA PRO A 81 11.71 0.18 -13.59
C PRO A 81 11.44 0.21 -12.08
N PRO A 82 10.92 -0.87 -11.48
CA PRO A 82 10.60 -0.88 -10.05
C PRO A 82 11.83 -1.13 -9.18
N THR A 83 12.82 -0.28 -9.33
CA THR A 83 14.02 -0.33 -8.50
C THR A 83 13.76 0.34 -7.16
N PRO A 84 14.54 0.01 -6.10
CA PRO A 84 14.40 0.69 -4.82
C PRO A 84 14.48 2.21 -4.94
N ILE A 85 15.42 2.72 -5.73
CA ILE A 85 15.57 4.16 -5.93
C ILE A 85 14.30 4.78 -6.53
N ASN A 86 13.77 4.18 -7.59
CA ASN A 86 12.57 4.71 -8.25
C ASN A 86 11.34 4.63 -7.35
N ILE A 87 11.22 3.57 -6.59
CA ILE A 87 10.10 3.41 -5.66
C ILE A 87 10.15 4.49 -4.57
N ILE A 88 11.31 4.71 -3.99
CA ILE A 88 11.46 5.71 -2.92
C ILE A 88 11.26 7.13 -3.47
N GLU A 89 11.78 7.44 -4.66
CA GLU A 89 11.54 8.73 -5.28
C GLU A 89 10.04 8.97 -5.52
N THR A 90 9.33 7.93 -5.96
CA THR A 90 7.89 8.00 -6.18
C THR A 90 7.15 8.29 -4.88
N LEU A 91 7.53 7.61 -3.80
CA LEU A 91 6.95 7.86 -2.48
C LEU A 91 7.22 9.27 -1.98
N ASN A 92 8.45 9.77 -2.16
CA ASN A 92 8.79 11.13 -1.74
C ASN A 92 7.96 12.18 -2.48
N LEU A 93 7.79 12.01 -3.79
CA LEU A 93 6.98 12.94 -4.58
C LEU A 93 5.52 12.91 -4.14
N ALA A 94 5.00 11.73 -3.86
CA ALA A 94 3.62 11.59 -3.39
C ALA A 94 3.42 12.26 -2.03
N GLN A 95 4.34 12.06 -1.10
CA GLN A 95 4.23 12.62 0.25
C GLN A 95 4.28 14.15 0.22
N ASN A 96 4.97 14.74 -0.76
CA ASN A 96 4.99 16.20 -0.93
C ASN A 96 3.66 16.75 -1.45
N LYS A 97 2.84 15.94 -2.08
CA LYS A 97 1.57 16.37 -2.65
C LYS A 97 0.37 16.07 -1.75
N ILE A 98 0.41 14.96 -1.05
CA ILE A 98 -0.66 14.53 -0.15
C ILE A 98 -0.07 13.95 1.12
N ASN A 99 -0.84 13.96 2.19
CA ASN A 99 -0.43 13.29 3.41
C ASN A 99 -0.90 11.83 3.37
N LEU A 100 0.03 10.92 3.12
CA LEU A 100 -0.27 9.50 3.02
C LEU A 100 -0.87 8.93 4.31
N LYS A 101 -0.58 9.55 5.46
CA LYS A 101 -1.14 9.10 6.75
C LYS A 101 -2.64 9.33 6.86
N GLU A 102 -3.20 10.22 6.07
CA GLU A 102 -4.62 10.55 6.12
C GLU A 102 -5.46 9.72 5.15
N ILE A 103 -4.83 8.85 4.36
CA ILE A 103 -5.56 8.00 3.42
C ILE A 103 -6.26 6.90 4.18
N GLN A 104 -7.58 6.78 3.96
CA GLN A 104 -8.39 5.77 4.59
C GLN A 104 -9.56 5.40 3.68
N ASN A 105 -9.82 4.10 3.54
CA ASN A 105 -10.92 3.56 2.74
C ASN A 105 -10.87 4.00 1.28
N LYS A 106 -9.67 4.10 0.73
CA LYS A 106 -9.44 4.56 -0.64
C LYS A 106 -8.39 3.70 -1.33
N LEU A 107 -8.48 3.69 -2.64
CA LEU A 107 -7.42 3.17 -3.50
C LEU A 107 -6.61 4.35 -3.99
N VAL A 108 -5.31 4.33 -3.73
CA VAL A 108 -4.40 5.38 -4.19
C VAL A 108 -3.37 4.75 -5.11
N ILE A 109 -3.23 5.29 -6.31
CA ILE A 109 -2.25 4.84 -7.28
C ILE A 109 -1.26 5.96 -7.51
N ILE A 110 0.00 5.69 -7.23
CA ILE A 110 1.07 6.69 -7.21
C ILE A 110 2.05 6.42 -8.34
N THR A 111 2.29 7.44 -9.17
CA THR A 111 3.39 7.44 -10.13
C THR A 111 4.24 8.68 -9.86
N LYS A 112 5.40 8.80 -10.51
CA LYS A 112 6.22 10.00 -10.39
C LYS A 112 5.50 11.26 -10.91
N MET A 113 4.56 11.06 -11.83
CA MET A 113 3.90 12.18 -12.51
C MET A 113 2.59 12.59 -11.83
N LYS A 114 1.91 11.66 -11.19
CA LYS A 114 0.59 11.96 -10.64
C LYS A 114 0.15 10.96 -9.58
N ILE A 115 -0.87 11.38 -8.84
CA ILE A 115 -1.53 10.55 -7.83
C ILE A 115 -2.99 10.44 -8.23
N ARG A 116 -3.51 9.21 -8.26
CA ARG A 116 -4.94 8.95 -8.49
C ARG A 116 -5.54 8.42 -7.20
N ILE A 117 -6.61 9.06 -6.76
CA ILE A 117 -7.34 8.64 -5.55
C ILE A 117 -8.73 8.20 -5.98
N ILE A 118 -9.09 6.98 -5.65
CA ILE A 118 -10.37 6.37 -6.00
C ILE A 118 -11.12 6.05 -4.70
N THR A 119 -12.28 6.61 -4.59
CA THR A 119 -13.14 6.41 -3.40
C THR A 119 -14.27 5.44 -3.67
#